data_8fea6b8fceb05a90cb111bd07e0d3aa0
#
_entry.id   8fea6b8fceb05a90cb111bd07e0d3aa0
#
_cell.length_a   1.000
_cell.length_b   1.000
_cell.length_c   1.000
_cell.angle_alpha   90.00
_cell.angle_beta   90.00
_cell.angle_gamma   90.00
#
_symmetry.space_group_name_H-M   'P 1'
#
loop_
_entity.id
_entity.type
_entity.pdbx_description
1 polymer ?
#
loop_
_entity_poly.entity_id
_entity_poly.type
_entity_poly.pdbx_seq_one_letter_code
_entity_poly.pdbx_strand_id
1 'polypeptide(L)'
;KILVLNCGSSSIKYKLFDMTSKEVIAQGGIEKIGLKGSFLKLTLPNGEKKILEKDIPEHTVGVEFILNTLIHPEYGAIKSLDEINAVGHRMVHGGERFSESVLLNKEVLEAFTACNDLAPLHNPANLKGVNAVSAILPNIPQVGVFDTAFHQTMPDYAYMYAIPHELYEKYGVRRYGFHGTSHRYVSKRVCEFLGVNPVGQKIITCHIGNGGSIAAIKDGKCMDTTMGLTPLEGLMMGTRSGDIDAGAVTFIMEKEGLNTTGVSNLLNKKSGVLGVSGVSSDMRELDAACKAGNPKAILAEKMYYYRIKKYIGAYAAALGGVDIVLFTGGVGENQSLCREEVCKGLEFMGIEIDKSVNDKIHGDEAVISTPASKVKVVVIPTDEELLIASDTMDILKK
;
A
#
# COMPACT_ATOMS: atom_id res chain seq x y z
N LYS A 1 8.39 3.54 -23.10
CA LYS A 1 7.36 2.80 -22.33
C LYS A 1 7.99 2.12 -21.11
N ILE A 2 7.29 2.10 -19.99
CA ILE A 2 7.75 1.49 -18.74
C ILE A 2 6.78 0.39 -18.33
N LEU A 3 7.30 -0.82 -18.13
CA LEU A 3 6.56 -1.93 -17.54
C LEU A 3 6.71 -1.89 -16.02
N VAL A 4 5.62 -1.91 -15.29
CA VAL A 4 5.60 -1.98 -13.83
C VAL A 4 5.14 -3.36 -13.40
N LEU A 5 5.91 -4.01 -12.53
CA LEU A 5 5.63 -5.34 -11.99
C LEU A 5 5.48 -5.28 -10.45
N ASN A 6 4.48 -6.00 -9.97
CA ASN A 6 4.28 -6.29 -8.55
C ASN A 6 4.17 -7.80 -8.37
N CYS A 7 5.24 -8.43 -7.92
CA CYS A 7 5.37 -9.88 -7.79
C CYS A 7 5.11 -10.30 -6.34
N GLY A 8 3.99 -11.01 -6.12
CA GLY A 8 3.68 -11.70 -4.88
C GLY A 8 4.10 -13.17 -4.93
N SER A 9 3.86 -13.91 -3.85
CA SER A 9 4.26 -15.33 -3.74
C SER A 9 3.60 -16.23 -4.81
N SER A 10 2.36 -15.93 -5.18
CA SER A 10 1.59 -16.73 -6.15
C SER A 10 0.89 -15.86 -7.21
N SER A 11 1.31 -14.61 -7.36
CA SER A 11 0.70 -13.68 -8.32
C SER A 11 1.70 -12.69 -8.88
N ILE A 12 1.41 -12.15 -10.06
CA ILE A 12 2.12 -11.02 -10.65
C ILE A 12 1.09 -10.06 -11.22
N LYS A 13 1.10 -8.81 -10.75
CA LYS A 13 0.31 -7.74 -11.36
C LYS A 13 1.22 -6.88 -12.23
N TYR A 14 0.71 -6.41 -13.36
CA TYR A 14 1.48 -5.58 -14.27
C TYR A 14 0.65 -4.44 -14.85
N LYS A 15 1.35 -3.34 -15.13
CA LYS A 15 0.87 -2.23 -15.97
C LYS A 15 1.99 -1.80 -16.91
N LEU A 16 1.65 -1.55 -18.16
CA LEU A 16 2.55 -0.93 -19.12
C LEU A 16 2.10 0.50 -19.37
N PHE A 17 2.99 1.44 -19.10
CA PHE A 17 2.73 2.88 -19.28
C PHE A 17 3.41 3.42 -20.53
N ASP A 18 2.70 4.27 -21.25
CA ASP A 18 3.31 5.23 -22.16
C ASP A 18 3.64 6.50 -21.34
N MET A 19 4.91 6.73 -21.06
CA MET A 19 5.32 7.85 -20.20
C MET A 19 5.32 9.19 -20.91
N THR A 20 5.03 9.25 -22.20
CA THR A 20 4.80 10.50 -22.91
C THR A 20 3.46 11.11 -22.51
N SER A 21 2.42 10.28 -22.43
CA SER A 21 1.08 10.69 -21.98
C SER A 21 0.80 10.33 -20.50
N LYS A 22 1.63 9.49 -19.90
CA LYS A 22 1.42 8.86 -18.57
C LYS A 22 0.17 7.96 -18.52
N GLU A 23 -0.25 7.44 -19.65
CA GLU A 23 -1.40 6.55 -19.74
C GLU A 23 -1.01 5.09 -19.65
N VAL A 24 -1.91 4.29 -19.07
CA VAL A 24 -1.81 2.83 -19.05
C VAL A 24 -2.25 2.28 -20.41
N ILE A 25 -1.36 1.63 -21.14
CA ILE A 25 -1.66 1.04 -22.45
C ILE A 25 -1.90 -0.48 -22.38
N ALA A 26 -1.52 -1.13 -21.28
CA ALA A 26 -1.86 -2.51 -20.98
C ALA A 26 -1.83 -2.75 -19.48
N GLN A 27 -2.70 -3.62 -18.99
CA GLN A 27 -2.69 -4.05 -17.60
C GLN A 27 -3.32 -5.42 -17.41
N GLY A 28 -2.89 -6.10 -16.38
CA GLY A 28 -3.42 -7.41 -16.04
C GLY A 28 -2.72 -8.02 -14.82
N GLY A 29 -2.97 -9.30 -14.64
CA GLY A 29 -2.35 -10.04 -13.56
C GLY A 29 -2.40 -11.55 -13.77
N ILE A 30 -1.41 -12.22 -13.25
CA ILE A 30 -1.34 -13.67 -13.16
C ILE A 30 -1.72 -14.07 -11.74
N GLU A 31 -2.53 -15.11 -11.66
CA GLU A 31 -2.98 -15.68 -10.38
C GLU A 31 -2.63 -17.17 -10.30
N LYS A 32 -2.47 -17.67 -9.09
CA LYS A 32 -2.22 -19.07 -8.77
C LYS A 32 -0.92 -19.63 -9.37
N ILE A 33 0.16 -18.85 -9.38
CA ILE A 33 1.48 -19.34 -9.79
C ILE A 33 1.90 -20.51 -8.87
N GLY A 34 2.35 -21.60 -9.47
CA GLY A 34 2.74 -22.83 -8.76
C GLY A 34 1.56 -23.67 -8.25
N LEU A 35 0.33 -23.28 -8.56
CA LEU A 35 -0.89 -23.96 -8.15
C LEU A 35 -1.70 -24.40 -9.37
N LYS A 36 -2.59 -25.36 -9.14
CA LYS A 36 -3.49 -25.84 -10.20
C LYS A 36 -4.48 -24.76 -10.64
N GLY A 37 -4.66 -24.59 -11.95
CA GLY A 37 -5.61 -23.64 -12.50
C GLY A 37 -5.09 -22.21 -12.54
N SER A 38 -3.80 -22.02 -12.75
CA SER A 38 -3.20 -20.70 -12.98
C SER A 38 -3.73 -20.06 -14.27
N PHE A 39 -3.80 -18.74 -14.28
CA PHE A 39 -4.29 -17.98 -15.42
C PHE A 39 -3.76 -16.55 -15.42
N LEU A 40 -3.79 -15.93 -16.59
CA LEU A 40 -3.58 -14.50 -16.76
C LEU A 40 -4.92 -13.83 -17.07
N LYS A 41 -5.24 -12.78 -16.32
CA LYS A 41 -6.39 -11.91 -16.56
C LYS A 41 -5.88 -10.58 -17.06
N LEU A 42 -6.29 -10.17 -18.25
CA LEU A 42 -5.95 -8.88 -18.82
C LEU A 42 -7.20 -8.01 -19.03
N THR A 43 -7.02 -6.71 -18.99
CA THR A 43 -8.05 -5.74 -19.36
C THR A 43 -7.75 -5.23 -20.75
N LEU A 44 -8.69 -5.39 -21.66
CA LEU A 44 -8.61 -4.90 -23.02
C LEU A 44 -8.87 -3.38 -23.09
N PRO A 45 -8.47 -2.69 -24.17
CA PRO A 45 -8.70 -1.24 -24.32
C PRO A 45 -10.17 -0.81 -24.20
N ASN A 46 -11.11 -1.71 -24.56
CA ASN A 46 -12.56 -1.47 -24.41
C ASN A 46 -13.08 -1.69 -22.98
N GLY A 47 -12.20 -2.05 -22.01
CA GLY A 47 -12.54 -2.34 -20.63
C GLY A 47 -12.98 -3.79 -20.37
N GLU A 48 -13.14 -4.62 -21.40
CA GLU A 48 -13.44 -6.04 -21.24
C GLU A 48 -12.27 -6.78 -20.60
N LYS A 49 -12.58 -7.81 -19.84
CA LYS A 49 -11.59 -8.67 -19.20
C LYS A 49 -11.51 -9.99 -19.94
N LYS A 50 -10.29 -10.38 -20.31
CA LYS A 50 -10.00 -11.65 -20.95
C LYS A 50 -9.18 -12.52 -20.01
N ILE A 51 -9.54 -13.80 -19.90
CA ILE A 51 -8.84 -14.78 -19.08
C ILE A 51 -8.14 -15.75 -20.02
N LEU A 52 -6.84 -15.92 -19.82
CA LEU A 52 -5.99 -16.85 -20.55
C LEU A 52 -5.47 -17.90 -19.58
N GLU A 53 -5.96 -19.11 -19.71
CA GLU A 53 -5.53 -20.23 -18.88
C GLU A 53 -4.20 -20.81 -19.40
N LYS A 54 -3.28 -21.03 -18.50
CA LYS A 54 -1.98 -21.64 -18.77
C LYS A 54 -1.41 -22.21 -17.48
N ASP A 55 -0.71 -23.32 -17.57
CA ASP A 55 0.08 -23.82 -16.45
C ASP A 55 1.30 -22.91 -16.24
N ILE A 56 1.38 -22.29 -15.06
CA ILE A 56 2.40 -21.32 -14.68
C ILE A 56 3.07 -21.82 -13.39
N PRO A 57 4.09 -22.69 -13.52
CA PRO A 57 4.72 -23.30 -12.34
C PRO A 57 5.58 -22.32 -11.53
N GLU A 58 6.10 -21.29 -12.16
CA GLU A 58 7.00 -20.33 -11.52
C GLU A 58 6.93 -18.92 -12.14
N HIS A 59 7.55 -17.95 -11.49
CA HIS A 59 7.51 -16.54 -11.88
C HIS A 59 8.13 -16.28 -13.27
N THR A 60 9.20 -16.99 -13.63
CA THR A 60 9.83 -16.81 -14.95
C THR A 60 8.85 -17.12 -16.09
N VAL A 61 8.11 -18.21 -15.98
CA VAL A 61 7.05 -18.56 -16.94
C VAL A 61 5.94 -17.49 -16.93
N GLY A 62 5.61 -16.97 -15.76
CA GLY A 62 4.63 -15.88 -15.62
C GLY A 62 5.05 -14.60 -16.31
N VAL A 63 6.27 -14.14 -16.10
CA VAL A 63 6.82 -12.94 -16.76
C VAL A 63 6.89 -13.13 -18.27
N GLU A 64 7.37 -14.29 -18.73
CA GLU A 64 7.37 -14.63 -20.17
C GLU A 64 5.96 -14.57 -20.77
N PHE A 65 4.97 -15.09 -20.05
CA PHE A 65 3.59 -15.06 -20.48
C PHE A 65 3.04 -13.63 -20.59
N ILE A 66 3.36 -12.77 -19.64
CA ILE A 66 3.00 -11.34 -19.69
C ILE A 66 3.63 -10.68 -20.92
N LEU A 67 4.93 -10.88 -21.15
CA LEU A 67 5.65 -10.28 -22.27
C LEU A 67 5.09 -10.76 -23.63
N ASN A 68 4.80 -12.04 -23.76
CA ASN A 68 4.16 -12.60 -24.97
C ASN A 68 2.75 -12.05 -25.20
N THR A 69 2.02 -11.80 -24.11
CA THR A 69 0.68 -11.18 -24.17
C THR A 69 0.76 -9.73 -24.66
N LEU A 70 1.76 -8.98 -24.25
CA LEU A 70 1.95 -7.58 -24.66
C LEU A 70 2.20 -7.41 -26.16
N ILE A 71 2.80 -8.39 -26.83
CA ILE A 71 3.09 -8.39 -28.28
C ILE A 71 2.14 -9.26 -29.09
N HIS A 72 1.08 -9.78 -28.47
CA HIS A 72 0.15 -10.68 -29.16
C HIS A 72 -0.55 -9.96 -30.32
N PRO A 73 -0.66 -10.58 -31.53
CA PRO A 73 -1.23 -9.91 -32.70
C PRO A 73 -2.66 -9.40 -32.55
N GLU A 74 -3.47 -10.09 -31.75
CA GLU A 74 -4.91 -9.79 -31.61
C GLU A 74 -5.20 -8.78 -30.47
N TYR A 75 -4.53 -8.94 -29.32
CA TYR A 75 -4.85 -8.15 -28.12
C TYR A 75 -3.62 -7.52 -27.46
N GLY A 76 -2.47 -7.57 -28.10
CA GLY A 76 -1.26 -6.93 -27.61
C GLY A 76 -1.31 -5.41 -27.72
N ALA A 77 -0.57 -4.74 -26.86
CA ALA A 77 -0.50 -3.29 -26.79
C ALA A 77 0.71 -2.70 -27.55
N ILE A 78 1.70 -3.51 -27.83
CA ILE A 78 2.94 -3.14 -28.53
C ILE A 78 3.29 -4.16 -29.60
N LYS A 79 4.13 -3.77 -30.55
CA LYS A 79 4.52 -4.63 -31.67
C LYS A 79 5.77 -5.46 -31.38
N SER A 80 6.66 -4.94 -30.55
CA SER A 80 7.93 -5.57 -30.18
C SER A 80 8.27 -5.27 -28.73
N LEU A 81 8.97 -6.19 -28.07
CA LEU A 81 9.50 -5.99 -26.71
C LEU A 81 10.55 -4.87 -26.65
N ASP A 82 11.15 -4.49 -27.78
CA ASP A 82 12.09 -3.38 -27.87
C ASP A 82 11.44 -2.00 -27.55
N GLU A 83 10.12 -1.93 -27.59
CA GLU A 83 9.38 -0.74 -27.19
C GLU A 83 9.37 -0.51 -25.66
N ILE A 84 9.70 -1.55 -24.87
CA ILE A 84 9.82 -1.44 -23.42
C ILE A 84 11.22 -0.91 -23.10
N ASN A 85 11.29 0.28 -22.51
CA ASN A 85 12.56 0.95 -22.23
C ASN A 85 13.15 0.55 -20.87
N ALA A 86 12.31 0.18 -19.92
CA ALA A 86 12.72 -0.25 -18.59
C ALA A 86 11.58 -0.96 -17.86
N VAL A 87 11.94 -1.61 -16.74
CA VAL A 87 10.99 -2.26 -15.84
C VAL A 87 11.14 -1.66 -14.44
N GLY A 88 10.03 -1.19 -13.88
CA GLY A 88 9.92 -0.79 -12.48
C GLY A 88 9.32 -1.91 -11.65
N HIS A 89 9.93 -2.19 -10.50
CA HIS A 89 9.47 -3.22 -9.58
C HIS A 89 9.02 -2.61 -8.28
N ARG A 90 7.84 -3.02 -7.80
CA ARG A 90 7.50 -2.84 -6.40
C ARG A 90 8.32 -3.80 -5.57
N MET A 91 9.09 -3.25 -4.62
CA MET A 91 9.88 -4.00 -3.64
C MET A 91 9.29 -3.69 -2.27
N VAL A 92 9.07 -4.71 -1.43
CA VAL A 92 8.32 -4.46 -0.20
C VAL A 92 9.22 -3.87 0.90
N HIS A 93 10.25 -4.58 1.33
CA HIS A 93 11.01 -4.16 2.51
C HIS A 93 12.46 -3.86 2.19
N GLY A 94 12.79 -2.57 2.15
CA GLY A 94 14.16 -2.09 1.89
C GLY A 94 15.04 -1.95 3.15
N GLY A 95 14.49 -2.24 4.33
CA GLY A 95 15.21 -2.03 5.59
C GLY A 95 15.64 -0.58 5.75
N GLU A 96 16.77 -0.36 6.40
CA GLU A 96 17.39 0.97 6.53
C GLU A 96 18.30 1.35 5.35
N ARG A 97 18.53 0.42 4.43
CA ARG A 97 19.48 0.60 3.33
C ARG A 97 18.92 1.39 2.16
N PHE A 98 17.60 1.41 2.00
CA PHE A 98 16.94 2.04 0.87
C PHE A 98 15.98 3.14 1.36
N SER A 99 16.36 4.39 1.10
CA SER A 99 15.56 5.59 1.37
C SER A 99 14.96 6.23 0.11
N GLU A 100 15.31 5.70 -1.05
CA GLU A 100 14.84 6.14 -2.36
C GLU A 100 14.79 4.98 -3.35
N SER A 101 14.18 5.21 -4.49
CA SER A 101 14.16 4.25 -5.60
C SER A 101 15.54 4.16 -6.25
N VAL A 102 15.95 2.95 -6.67
CA VAL A 102 17.30 2.69 -7.16
C VAL A 102 17.31 1.84 -8.42
N LEU A 103 18.32 2.05 -9.26
CA LEU A 103 18.65 1.14 -10.35
C LEU A 103 19.14 -0.19 -9.76
N LEU A 104 18.52 -1.29 -10.18
CA LEU A 104 18.87 -2.62 -9.71
C LEU A 104 20.13 -3.13 -10.41
N ASN A 105 21.15 -3.42 -9.61
CA ASN A 105 22.38 -4.06 -10.00
C ASN A 105 22.70 -5.18 -9.00
N LYS A 106 23.78 -5.90 -9.21
CA LYS A 106 24.18 -7.01 -8.35
C LYS A 106 24.31 -6.61 -6.89
N GLU A 107 24.99 -5.48 -6.62
CA GLU A 107 25.23 -4.96 -5.26
C GLU A 107 23.89 -4.59 -4.57
N VAL A 108 23.00 -3.91 -5.27
CA VAL A 108 21.66 -3.56 -4.77
C VAL A 108 20.84 -4.81 -4.47
N LEU A 109 20.88 -5.81 -5.34
CA LEU A 109 20.14 -7.06 -5.14
C LEU A 109 20.69 -7.88 -3.95
N GLU A 110 22.00 -7.88 -3.74
CA GLU A 110 22.61 -8.49 -2.56
C GLU A 110 22.18 -7.76 -1.28
N ALA A 111 22.17 -6.44 -1.28
CA ALA A 111 21.70 -5.62 -0.16
C ALA A 111 20.21 -5.83 0.13
N PHE A 112 19.39 -5.95 -0.91
CA PHE A 112 17.96 -6.26 -0.76
C PHE A 112 17.73 -7.68 -0.24
N THR A 113 18.50 -8.65 -0.70
CA THR A 113 18.44 -10.04 -0.22
C THR A 113 18.73 -10.12 1.29
N ALA A 114 19.63 -9.29 1.78
CA ALA A 114 19.91 -9.19 3.22
C ALA A 114 18.71 -8.71 4.05
N CYS A 115 17.69 -8.13 3.42
CA CYS A 115 16.43 -7.72 4.06
C CYS A 115 15.36 -8.83 4.06
N ASN A 116 15.63 -10.01 3.51
CA ASN A 116 14.63 -11.09 3.39
C ASN A 116 14.03 -11.51 4.74
N ASP A 117 14.83 -11.50 5.81
CA ASP A 117 14.35 -11.87 7.16
C ASP A 117 13.32 -10.88 7.71
N LEU A 118 13.32 -9.64 7.23
CA LEU A 118 12.33 -8.63 7.61
C LEU A 118 10.99 -8.80 6.90
N ALA A 119 10.98 -9.43 5.71
CA ALA A 119 9.78 -9.69 4.93
C ALA A 119 9.87 -11.03 4.18
N PRO A 120 9.88 -12.16 4.89
CA PRO A 120 10.17 -13.47 4.29
C PRO A 120 9.11 -13.96 3.32
N LEU A 121 7.88 -13.42 3.39
CA LEU A 121 6.79 -13.76 2.47
C LEU A 121 6.77 -12.89 1.22
N HIS A 122 7.43 -11.73 1.22
CA HIS A 122 7.34 -10.73 0.15
C HIS A 122 8.65 -10.56 -0.62
N ASN A 123 9.76 -10.33 0.08
CA ASN A 123 11.04 -10.01 -0.56
C ASN A 123 11.54 -11.12 -1.49
N PRO A 124 11.50 -12.41 -1.13
CA PRO A 124 11.89 -13.48 -2.05
C PRO A 124 11.06 -13.52 -3.34
N ALA A 125 9.75 -13.23 -3.26
CA ALA A 125 8.88 -13.15 -4.42
C ALA A 125 9.23 -11.96 -5.33
N ASN A 126 9.56 -10.81 -4.74
CA ASN A 126 10.04 -9.65 -5.49
C ASN A 126 11.32 -9.98 -6.27
N LEU A 127 12.28 -10.66 -5.63
CA LEU A 127 13.53 -11.11 -6.27
C LEU A 127 13.26 -12.08 -7.43
N LYS A 128 12.31 -12.98 -7.29
CA LYS A 128 11.91 -13.88 -8.40
C LYS A 128 11.45 -13.10 -9.62
N GLY A 129 10.68 -12.03 -9.41
CA GLY A 129 10.24 -11.15 -10.49
C GLY A 129 11.41 -10.45 -11.20
N VAL A 130 12.35 -9.89 -10.44
CA VAL A 130 13.55 -9.25 -10.98
C VAL A 130 14.40 -10.26 -11.77
N ASN A 131 14.65 -11.43 -11.19
CA ASN A 131 15.45 -12.48 -11.84
C ASN A 131 14.79 -13.01 -13.10
N ALA A 132 13.46 -13.14 -13.12
CA ALA A 132 12.70 -13.54 -14.30
C ALA A 132 12.86 -12.54 -15.45
N VAL A 133 12.77 -11.25 -15.17
CA VAL A 133 13.01 -10.21 -16.17
C VAL A 133 14.45 -10.25 -16.66
N SER A 134 15.43 -10.40 -15.78
CA SER A 134 16.84 -10.51 -16.15
C SER A 134 17.14 -11.71 -17.07
N ALA A 135 16.45 -12.83 -16.85
CA ALA A 135 16.60 -14.03 -17.68
C ALA A 135 16.05 -13.84 -19.10
N ILE A 136 14.97 -13.11 -19.25
CA ILE A 136 14.27 -12.94 -20.54
C ILE A 136 14.78 -11.70 -21.30
N LEU A 137 15.01 -10.62 -20.57
CA LEU A 137 15.45 -9.31 -21.08
C LEU A 137 16.75 -8.87 -20.36
N PRO A 138 17.89 -9.53 -20.63
CA PRO A 138 19.11 -9.38 -19.81
C PRO A 138 19.70 -7.97 -19.82
N ASN A 139 19.40 -7.16 -20.82
CA ASN A 139 19.98 -5.81 -20.97
C ASN A 139 19.00 -4.70 -20.59
N ILE A 140 17.77 -5.04 -20.19
CA ILE A 140 16.80 -4.01 -19.84
C ILE A 140 17.12 -3.40 -18.47
N PRO A 141 17.11 -2.06 -18.34
CA PRO A 141 17.24 -1.43 -17.03
C PRO A 141 16.07 -1.79 -16.13
N GLN A 142 16.34 -2.10 -14.87
CA GLN A 142 15.34 -2.41 -13.86
C GLN A 142 15.52 -1.50 -12.64
N VAL A 143 14.43 -0.99 -12.11
CA VAL A 143 14.41 -0.08 -10.96
C VAL A 143 13.57 -0.68 -9.85
N GLY A 144 14.06 -0.61 -8.62
CA GLY A 144 13.33 -1.01 -7.41
C GLY A 144 12.75 0.20 -6.70
N VAL A 145 11.47 0.10 -6.35
CA VAL A 145 10.73 1.11 -5.58
C VAL A 145 10.19 0.44 -4.32
N PHE A 146 10.61 0.93 -3.15
CA PHE A 146 10.41 0.25 -1.87
C PHE A 146 9.24 0.84 -1.09
N ASP A 147 8.36 -0.03 -0.56
CA ASP A 147 7.24 0.39 0.30
C ASP A 147 7.70 1.12 1.56
N THR A 148 8.91 0.81 2.04
CA THR A 148 9.48 1.36 3.27
C THR A 148 10.30 2.64 3.07
N ALA A 149 10.69 2.97 1.83
CA ALA A 149 11.67 4.01 1.56
C ALA A 149 11.22 5.41 1.99
N PHE A 150 9.97 5.78 1.72
CA PHE A 150 9.43 7.10 2.09
C PHE A 150 9.46 7.35 3.60
N HIS A 151 9.35 6.29 4.40
CA HIS A 151 9.32 6.36 5.87
C HIS A 151 10.71 6.46 6.51
N GLN A 152 11.79 6.41 5.72
CA GLN A 152 13.17 6.48 6.25
C GLN A 152 13.55 7.87 6.77
N THR A 153 12.71 8.87 6.59
CA THR A 153 12.89 10.22 7.16
C THR A 153 12.37 10.37 8.58
N MET A 154 11.74 9.33 9.15
CA MET A 154 11.27 9.37 10.54
C MET A 154 12.44 9.61 11.49
N PRO A 155 12.28 10.47 12.51
CA PRO A 155 13.28 10.62 13.57
C PRO A 155 13.36 9.36 14.44
N ASP A 156 14.50 9.13 15.07
CA ASP A 156 14.77 7.93 15.85
C ASP A 156 13.76 7.69 17.00
N TYR A 157 13.36 8.75 17.69
CA TYR A 157 12.36 8.66 18.75
C TYR A 157 10.95 8.25 18.25
N ALA A 158 10.68 8.35 16.94
CA ALA A 158 9.43 7.90 16.34
C ALA A 158 9.51 6.44 15.86
N TYR A 159 10.67 5.99 15.38
CA TYR A 159 10.78 4.64 14.84
C TYR A 159 11.31 3.59 15.83
N MET A 160 11.94 3.97 16.93
CA MET A 160 12.45 3.02 17.91
C MET A 160 11.33 2.47 18.79
N TYR A 161 11.36 1.15 19.03
CA TYR A 161 10.53 0.53 20.04
C TYR A 161 11.19 0.60 21.42
N ALA A 162 10.39 0.70 22.46
CA ALA A 162 10.84 0.76 23.86
C ALA A 162 11.20 -0.64 24.39
N ILE A 163 12.18 -1.28 23.76
CA ILE A 163 12.73 -2.60 24.08
C ILE A 163 14.25 -2.49 24.18
N PRO A 164 14.98 -3.52 24.66
CA PRO A 164 16.43 -3.45 24.72
C PRO A 164 17.05 -3.02 23.37
N HIS A 165 17.87 -1.98 23.41
CA HIS A 165 18.45 -1.36 22.20
C HIS A 165 19.26 -2.34 21.35
N GLU A 166 19.87 -3.33 21.97
CA GLU A 166 20.62 -4.38 21.29
C GLU A 166 19.78 -5.20 20.27
N LEU A 167 18.46 -5.27 20.44
CA LEU A 167 17.58 -5.96 19.49
C LEU A 167 17.47 -5.18 18.17
N TYR A 168 17.51 -3.85 18.25
CA TYR A 168 17.65 -3.02 17.07
C TYR A 168 19.03 -3.20 16.41
N GLU A 169 20.08 -3.14 17.18
CA GLU A 169 21.46 -3.27 16.65
C GLU A 169 21.72 -4.62 15.99
N LYS A 170 21.21 -5.71 16.58
CA LYS A 170 21.42 -7.08 16.06
C LYS A 170 20.51 -7.43 14.90
N TYR A 171 19.23 -7.05 14.98
CA TYR A 171 18.19 -7.58 14.09
C TYR A 171 17.44 -6.50 13.30
N GLY A 172 17.73 -5.24 13.52
CA GLY A 172 17.02 -4.14 12.88
C GLY A 172 15.57 -4.00 13.35
N VAL A 173 15.27 -4.37 14.60
CA VAL A 173 13.91 -4.30 15.16
C VAL A 173 13.57 -2.85 15.47
N ARG A 174 12.78 -2.26 14.57
CA ARG A 174 12.27 -0.88 14.64
C ARG A 174 10.99 -0.77 13.79
N ARG A 175 10.32 0.38 13.87
CA ARG A 175 9.27 0.72 12.91
C ARG A 175 9.89 1.07 11.57
N TYR A 176 9.37 0.48 10.48
CA TYR A 176 9.71 0.84 9.11
C TYR A 176 8.55 1.51 8.40
N GLY A 177 7.34 0.96 8.55
CA GLY A 177 6.16 1.41 7.83
C GLY A 177 6.07 0.86 6.41
N PHE A 178 4.88 0.89 5.86
CA PHE A 178 4.57 0.37 4.51
C PHE A 178 3.60 1.33 3.81
N HIS A 179 3.14 1.00 2.63
CA HIS A 179 2.38 1.91 1.77
C HIS A 179 3.11 3.22 1.46
N GLY A 180 4.43 3.26 1.63
CA GLY A 180 5.22 4.48 1.47
C GLY A 180 5.12 5.08 0.08
N THR A 181 5.03 4.25 -0.95
CA THR A 181 4.81 4.72 -2.33
C THR A 181 3.48 5.45 -2.47
N SER A 182 2.40 4.91 -1.87
CA SER A 182 1.10 5.57 -1.85
C SER A 182 1.13 6.88 -1.04
N HIS A 183 1.65 6.86 0.18
CA HIS A 183 1.74 8.07 1.02
C HIS A 183 2.58 9.17 0.35
N ARG A 184 3.66 8.82 -0.31
CA ARG A 184 4.49 9.75 -1.09
C ARG A 184 3.71 10.35 -2.27
N TYR A 185 3.04 9.50 -3.03
CA TYR A 185 2.24 9.94 -4.16
C TYR A 185 1.14 10.91 -3.76
N VAL A 186 0.28 10.52 -2.82
CA VAL A 186 -0.90 11.30 -2.44
C VAL A 186 -0.54 12.58 -1.69
N SER A 187 0.52 12.58 -0.88
CA SER A 187 0.96 13.79 -0.17
C SER A 187 1.51 14.86 -1.12
N LYS A 188 2.19 14.45 -2.18
CA LYS A 188 2.63 15.34 -3.25
C LYS A 188 1.44 15.81 -4.08
N ARG A 189 0.58 14.87 -4.49
CA ARG A 189 -0.56 15.17 -5.35
C ARG A 189 -1.56 16.12 -4.70
N VAL A 190 -1.84 15.99 -3.41
CA VAL A 190 -2.76 16.91 -2.72
C VAL A 190 -2.25 18.35 -2.73
N CYS A 191 -0.95 18.55 -2.61
CA CYS A 191 -0.35 19.88 -2.69
C CYS A 191 -0.49 20.48 -4.10
N GLU A 192 -0.27 19.68 -5.13
CA GLU A 192 -0.52 20.08 -6.53
C GLU A 192 -1.99 20.41 -6.74
N PHE A 193 -2.90 19.56 -6.27
CA PHE A 193 -4.35 19.74 -6.40
C PHE A 193 -4.85 21.01 -5.71
N LEU A 194 -4.33 21.32 -4.52
CA LEU A 194 -4.70 22.54 -3.77
C LEU A 194 -3.89 23.77 -4.17
N GLY A 195 -2.87 23.63 -5.01
CA GLY A 195 -1.99 24.71 -5.39
C GLY A 195 -1.14 25.26 -4.24
N VAL A 196 -0.70 24.41 -3.32
CA VAL A 196 0.13 24.79 -2.17
C VAL A 196 1.52 24.15 -2.25
N ASN A 197 2.50 24.81 -1.64
CA ASN A 197 3.85 24.27 -1.53
C ASN A 197 3.86 23.17 -0.45
N PRO A 198 4.45 21.98 -0.69
CA PRO A 198 4.62 20.96 0.34
C PRO A 198 5.41 21.43 1.57
N VAL A 199 6.39 22.31 1.37
CA VAL A 199 7.13 22.94 2.47
C VAL A 199 6.19 23.88 3.23
N GLY A 200 6.13 23.73 4.54
CA GLY A 200 5.22 24.45 5.42
C GLY A 200 3.89 23.72 5.67
N GLN A 201 3.62 22.59 5.00
CA GLN A 201 2.39 21.82 5.20
C GLN A 201 2.58 20.68 6.21
N LYS A 202 1.60 20.52 7.09
CA LYS A 202 1.43 19.38 8.01
C LYS A 202 0.27 18.55 7.48
N ILE A 203 0.58 17.36 6.99
CA ILE A 203 -0.37 16.51 6.27
C ILE A 203 -0.49 15.16 6.98
N ILE A 204 -1.73 14.70 7.16
CA ILE A 204 -2.03 13.34 7.61
C ILE A 204 -2.66 12.60 6.44
N THR A 205 -2.00 11.53 5.99
CA THR A 205 -2.46 10.71 4.88
C THR A 205 -3.06 9.40 5.40
N CYS A 206 -4.33 9.15 5.07
CA CYS A 206 -5.06 7.96 5.49
C CYS A 206 -5.25 7.04 4.27
N HIS A 207 -4.38 6.04 4.15
CA HIS A 207 -4.50 5.00 3.14
C HIS A 207 -5.33 3.86 3.71
N ILE A 208 -6.60 3.79 3.35
CA ILE A 208 -7.58 2.87 3.92
C ILE A 208 -8.10 1.94 2.82
N GLY A 209 -7.66 0.71 2.87
CA GLY A 209 -8.06 -0.36 1.97
C GLY A 209 -8.26 -1.66 2.76
N ASN A 210 -8.05 -2.81 2.15
CA ASN A 210 -8.03 -4.08 2.86
C ASN A 210 -6.88 -4.14 3.88
N GLY A 211 -5.68 -3.65 3.51
CA GLY A 211 -4.67 -3.16 4.43
C GLY A 211 -4.85 -1.66 4.63
N GLY A 212 -4.46 -1.13 5.77
CA GLY A 212 -4.58 0.30 6.05
C GLY A 212 -3.41 0.84 6.86
N SER A 213 -3.03 2.08 6.57
CA SER A 213 -2.05 2.83 7.35
C SER A 213 -2.29 4.33 7.26
N ILE A 214 -1.78 5.04 8.27
CA ILE A 214 -1.77 6.49 8.32
C ILE A 214 -0.33 6.95 8.42
N ALA A 215 0.03 8.03 7.76
CA ALA A 215 1.33 8.68 7.88
C ALA A 215 1.17 10.15 8.27
N ALA A 216 2.09 10.61 9.12
CA ALA A 216 2.25 12.00 9.49
C ALA A 216 3.38 12.61 8.65
N ILE A 217 3.08 13.65 7.89
CA ILE A 217 3.99 14.23 6.91
C ILE A 217 4.16 15.71 7.18
N LYS A 218 5.41 16.16 7.23
CA LYS A 218 5.78 17.56 7.40
C LYS A 218 6.83 17.94 6.37
N ASP A 219 6.60 19.05 5.69
CA ASP A 219 7.52 19.56 4.66
C ASP A 219 7.85 18.50 3.58
N GLY A 220 6.86 17.69 3.22
CA GLY A 220 7.01 16.62 2.24
C GLY A 220 7.73 15.35 2.73
N LYS A 221 8.07 15.28 4.02
CA LYS A 221 8.79 14.16 4.64
C LYS A 221 7.94 13.42 5.65
N CYS A 222 8.02 12.09 5.65
CA CYS A 222 7.38 11.25 6.66
C CYS A 222 8.02 11.45 8.03
N MET A 223 7.20 11.77 9.03
CA MET A 223 7.61 11.95 10.43
C MET A 223 7.19 10.78 11.30
N ASP A 224 6.11 10.09 10.96
CA ASP A 224 5.61 8.90 11.65
C ASP A 224 4.64 8.14 10.77
N THR A 225 4.42 6.85 11.05
CA THR A 225 3.45 6.01 10.35
C THR A 225 2.96 4.88 11.24
N THR A 226 1.78 4.35 10.98
CA THR A 226 1.10 3.41 11.87
C THR A 226 1.58 1.97 11.77
N MET A 227 2.00 1.52 10.59
CA MET A 227 2.59 0.18 10.44
C MET A 227 3.99 0.15 11.05
N GLY A 228 4.40 -1.03 11.52
CA GLY A 228 5.63 -1.20 12.29
C GLY A 228 6.76 -1.86 11.54
N LEU A 229 7.45 -2.79 12.22
CA LEU A 229 8.41 -3.72 11.61
C LEU A 229 7.76 -4.52 10.49
N THR A 230 6.49 -4.87 10.69
CA THR A 230 5.63 -5.59 9.73
C THR A 230 4.36 -4.79 9.44
N PRO A 231 3.60 -5.15 8.39
CA PRO A 231 2.32 -4.48 8.09
C PRO A 231 1.17 -4.84 9.04
N LEU A 232 1.45 -5.36 10.24
CA LEU A 232 0.45 -5.78 11.21
C LEU A 232 0.05 -4.68 12.20
N GLU A 233 1.02 -3.91 12.72
CA GLU A 233 0.79 -2.85 13.71
C GLU A 233 -0.05 -1.71 13.14
N GLY A 234 -0.77 -1.01 14.02
CA GLY A 234 -1.49 0.22 13.70
C GLY A 234 -3.00 0.03 13.60
N LEU A 235 -3.57 0.39 12.47
CA LEU A 235 -5.01 0.35 12.22
C LEU A 235 -5.57 -1.07 12.29
N MET A 236 -6.83 -1.18 12.73
CA MET A 236 -7.62 -2.36 12.49
C MET A 236 -7.87 -2.49 10.99
N MET A 237 -7.59 -3.64 10.41
CA MET A 237 -7.69 -3.88 8.97
C MET A 237 -8.72 -4.98 8.67
N GLY A 238 -8.84 -5.39 7.43
CA GLY A 238 -9.81 -6.42 7.04
C GLY A 238 -9.66 -7.73 7.81
N THR A 239 -8.42 -8.24 7.90
CA THR A 239 -8.08 -9.49 8.60
C THR A 239 -6.98 -9.34 9.64
N ARG A 240 -6.34 -8.18 9.73
CA ARG A 240 -5.25 -7.90 10.67
C ARG A 240 -5.75 -7.14 11.87
N SER A 241 -5.25 -7.52 13.04
CA SER A 241 -5.68 -6.92 14.31
C SER A 241 -5.32 -5.43 14.44
N GLY A 242 -4.22 -5.00 13.85
CA GLY A 242 -3.59 -3.73 14.23
C GLY A 242 -3.07 -3.79 15.66
N ASP A 243 -3.08 -2.64 16.33
CA ASP A 243 -2.58 -2.53 17.70
C ASP A 243 -3.31 -3.48 18.68
N ILE A 244 -2.51 -4.19 19.45
CA ILE A 244 -2.96 -5.08 20.51
C ILE A 244 -1.92 -5.05 21.64
N ASP A 245 -2.33 -5.23 22.87
CA ASP A 245 -1.42 -5.43 24.00
C ASP A 245 -0.51 -6.65 23.76
N ALA A 246 0.80 -6.46 23.81
CA ALA A 246 1.77 -7.54 23.65
C ALA A 246 1.55 -8.66 24.72
N GLY A 247 1.15 -8.29 25.94
CA GLY A 247 0.79 -9.25 26.99
C GLY A 247 -0.45 -10.09 26.62
N ALA A 248 -1.43 -9.50 25.93
CA ALA A 248 -2.58 -10.25 25.42
C ALA A 248 -2.17 -11.27 24.34
N VAL A 249 -1.18 -10.95 23.51
CA VAL A 249 -0.65 -11.89 22.50
C VAL A 249 -0.05 -13.13 23.15
N THR A 250 0.82 -12.96 24.14
CA THR A 250 1.43 -14.10 24.87
C THR A 250 0.40 -14.89 25.67
N PHE A 251 -0.59 -14.22 26.27
CA PHE A 251 -1.71 -14.86 26.96
C PHE A 251 -2.51 -15.78 26.03
N ILE A 252 -2.86 -15.27 24.83
CA ILE A 252 -3.59 -16.06 23.82
C ILE A 252 -2.75 -17.26 23.35
N MET A 253 -1.45 -17.05 23.11
CA MET A 253 -0.55 -18.14 22.73
C MET A 253 -0.57 -19.26 23.75
N GLU A 254 -0.50 -18.95 25.01
CA GLU A 254 -0.55 -19.93 26.10
C GLU A 254 -1.90 -20.65 26.15
N LYS A 255 -3.02 -19.89 26.13
CA LYS A 255 -4.38 -20.44 26.24
C LYS A 255 -4.75 -21.33 25.06
N GLU A 256 -4.38 -20.93 23.84
CA GLU A 256 -4.71 -21.65 22.61
C GLU A 256 -3.62 -22.60 22.12
N GLY A 257 -2.50 -22.70 22.85
CA GLY A 257 -1.38 -23.57 22.49
C GLY A 257 -0.73 -23.18 21.15
N LEU A 258 -0.62 -21.87 20.86
CA LEU A 258 -0.09 -21.36 19.60
C LEU A 258 1.43 -21.16 19.67
N ASN A 259 2.12 -21.57 18.60
CA ASN A 259 3.50 -21.19 18.33
C ASN A 259 3.55 -19.84 17.58
N THR A 260 4.76 -19.42 17.19
CA THR A 260 4.95 -18.15 16.44
C THR A 260 4.19 -18.13 15.11
N THR A 261 4.17 -19.23 14.37
CA THR A 261 3.42 -19.36 13.12
C THR A 261 1.91 -19.27 13.36
N GLY A 262 1.42 -19.96 14.39
CA GLY A 262 0.00 -19.98 14.78
C GLY A 262 -0.51 -18.59 15.19
N VAL A 263 0.23 -17.87 16.02
CA VAL A 263 -0.17 -16.52 16.46
C VAL A 263 -0.04 -15.51 15.33
N SER A 264 0.97 -15.60 14.48
CA SER A 264 1.10 -14.77 13.29
C SER A 264 -0.10 -14.96 12.36
N ASN A 265 -0.51 -16.21 12.12
CA ASN A 265 -1.68 -16.52 11.32
C ASN A 265 -2.98 -15.95 11.94
N LEU A 266 -3.14 -16.08 13.26
CA LEU A 266 -4.30 -15.52 13.98
C LEU A 266 -4.39 -14.00 13.76
N LEU A 267 -3.31 -13.26 14.02
CA LEU A 267 -3.30 -11.81 14.02
C LEU A 267 -3.35 -11.20 12.60
N ASN A 268 -2.82 -11.89 11.59
CA ASN A 268 -2.77 -11.40 10.22
C ASN A 268 -3.97 -11.83 9.36
N LYS A 269 -4.54 -13.02 9.60
CA LYS A 269 -5.54 -13.63 8.69
C LYS A 269 -6.91 -13.84 9.29
N LYS A 270 -7.04 -13.88 10.61
CA LYS A 270 -8.27 -14.25 11.32
C LYS A 270 -8.80 -13.15 12.25
N SER A 271 -8.16 -12.01 12.25
CA SER A 271 -8.45 -10.87 13.12
C SER A 271 -9.12 -9.72 12.36
N GLY A 272 -9.01 -8.51 12.84
CA GLY A 272 -9.55 -7.33 12.21
C GLY A 272 -11.08 -7.35 12.09
N VAL A 273 -11.56 -6.74 11.03
CA VAL A 273 -13.01 -6.66 10.76
C VAL A 273 -13.64 -8.05 10.66
N LEU A 274 -12.97 -8.98 9.97
CA LEU A 274 -13.40 -10.38 9.89
C LEU A 274 -13.49 -11.03 11.26
N GLY A 275 -12.43 -10.90 12.05
CA GLY A 275 -12.34 -11.57 13.36
C GLY A 275 -13.38 -11.08 14.36
N VAL A 276 -13.65 -9.77 14.40
CA VAL A 276 -14.65 -9.18 15.31
C VAL A 276 -16.07 -9.41 14.82
N SER A 277 -16.32 -9.19 13.54
CA SER A 277 -17.69 -9.31 12.99
C SER A 277 -18.14 -10.76 12.79
N GLY A 278 -17.21 -11.64 12.43
CA GLY A 278 -17.53 -13.00 11.98
C GLY A 278 -18.25 -13.07 10.63
N VAL A 279 -18.31 -11.96 9.90
CA VAL A 279 -19.05 -11.84 8.62
C VAL A 279 -18.10 -11.81 7.43
N SER A 280 -17.23 -10.79 7.36
CA SER A 280 -16.38 -10.55 6.19
C SER A 280 -15.23 -9.62 6.55
N SER A 281 -14.17 -9.66 5.74
CA SER A 281 -13.10 -8.68 5.74
C SER A 281 -13.40 -7.48 4.84
N ASP A 282 -14.44 -7.56 4.01
CA ASP A 282 -14.83 -6.49 3.07
C ASP A 282 -15.78 -5.51 3.75
N MET A 283 -15.41 -4.24 3.77
CA MET A 283 -16.19 -3.18 4.42
C MET A 283 -17.57 -2.97 3.77
N ARG A 284 -17.75 -3.32 2.51
CA ARG A 284 -19.06 -3.25 1.83
C ARG A 284 -20.03 -4.29 2.37
N GLU A 285 -19.55 -5.52 2.57
CA GLU A 285 -20.31 -6.61 3.17
C GLU A 285 -20.57 -6.35 4.66
N LEU A 286 -19.59 -5.75 5.35
CA LEU A 286 -19.76 -5.34 6.74
C LEU A 286 -20.88 -4.28 6.88
N ASP A 287 -20.89 -3.27 6.03
CA ASP A 287 -21.90 -2.20 6.04
C ASP A 287 -23.30 -2.79 5.81
N ALA A 288 -23.44 -3.74 4.89
CA ALA A 288 -24.70 -4.47 4.69
C ALA A 288 -25.15 -5.22 5.94
N ALA A 289 -24.24 -5.89 6.64
CA ALA A 289 -24.52 -6.57 7.90
C ALA A 289 -24.90 -5.60 9.02
N CYS A 290 -24.28 -4.43 9.09
CA CYS A 290 -24.63 -3.36 10.02
C CYS A 290 -26.05 -2.85 9.79
N LYS A 291 -26.42 -2.61 8.54
CA LYS A 291 -27.79 -2.20 8.14
C LYS A 291 -28.83 -3.25 8.47
N ALA A 292 -28.46 -4.53 8.42
CA ALA A 292 -29.32 -5.64 8.84
C ALA A 292 -29.40 -5.81 10.38
N GLY A 293 -28.71 -4.99 11.16
CA GLY A 293 -28.75 -5.00 12.62
C GLY A 293 -27.83 -6.01 13.30
N ASN A 294 -26.83 -6.56 12.60
CA ASN A 294 -25.87 -7.50 13.19
C ASN A 294 -25.00 -6.79 14.25
N PRO A 295 -25.09 -7.15 15.55
CA PRO A 295 -24.40 -6.40 16.61
C PRO A 295 -22.88 -6.52 16.56
N LYS A 296 -22.33 -7.65 16.12
CA LYS A 296 -20.87 -7.83 15.96
C LYS A 296 -20.33 -7.03 14.78
N ALA A 297 -21.09 -6.92 13.69
CA ALA A 297 -20.73 -6.08 12.55
C ALA A 297 -20.74 -4.60 12.95
N ILE A 298 -21.75 -4.15 13.70
CA ILE A 298 -21.83 -2.78 14.22
C ILE A 298 -20.64 -2.48 15.14
N LEU A 299 -20.27 -3.40 16.02
CA LEU A 299 -19.09 -3.26 16.87
C LEU A 299 -17.81 -3.15 16.05
N ALA A 300 -17.61 -4.03 15.08
CA ALA A 300 -16.43 -4.02 14.22
C ALA A 300 -16.28 -2.70 13.45
N GLU A 301 -17.38 -2.18 12.90
CA GLU A 301 -17.39 -0.90 12.20
C GLU A 301 -17.01 0.27 13.11
N LYS A 302 -17.58 0.33 14.31
CA LYS A 302 -17.24 1.36 15.32
C LYS A 302 -15.78 1.30 15.73
N MET A 303 -15.23 0.11 15.95
CA MET A 303 -13.81 -0.09 16.27
C MET A 303 -12.90 0.39 15.14
N TYR A 304 -13.28 0.09 13.91
CA TYR A 304 -12.54 0.45 12.71
C TYR A 304 -12.42 1.98 12.56
N TYR A 305 -13.52 2.70 12.63
CA TYR A 305 -13.53 4.17 12.55
C TYR A 305 -12.85 4.83 13.74
N TYR A 306 -13.04 4.28 14.92
CA TYR A 306 -12.44 4.79 16.17
C TYR A 306 -10.90 4.77 16.11
N ARG A 307 -10.30 3.68 15.63
CA ARG A 307 -8.85 3.55 15.51
C ARG A 307 -8.26 4.56 14.53
N ILE A 308 -8.91 4.75 13.39
CA ILE A 308 -8.48 5.75 12.39
C ILE A 308 -8.53 7.16 13.01
N LYS A 309 -9.63 7.49 13.67
CA LYS A 309 -9.80 8.78 14.37
C LYS A 309 -8.69 9.02 15.39
N LYS A 310 -8.39 8.03 16.22
CA LYS A 310 -7.32 8.12 17.23
C LYS A 310 -5.97 8.45 16.61
N TYR A 311 -5.62 7.81 15.52
CA TYR A 311 -4.35 8.06 14.84
C TYR A 311 -4.29 9.45 14.19
N ILE A 312 -5.39 9.93 13.62
CA ILE A 312 -5.45 11.33 13.14
C ILE A 312 -5.16 12.30 14.28
N GLY A 313 -5.78 12.09 15.43
CA GLY A 313 -5.53 12.91 16.63
C GLY A 313 -4.09 12.81 17.14
N ALA A 314 -3.57 11.59 17.24
CA ALA A 314 -2.20 11.34 17.66
C ALA A 314 -1.18 12.01 16.74
N TYR A 315 -1.38 11.95 15.44
CA TYR A 315 -0.45 12.53 14.47
C TYR A 315 -0.59 14.04 14.33
N ALA A 316 -1.77 14.60 14.53
CA ALA A 316 -1.92 16.05 14.68
C ALA A 316 -1.14 16.56 15.89
N ALA A 317 -1.16 15.83 17.01
CA ALA A 317 -0.35 16.16 18.19
C ALA A 317 1.16 16.03 17.89
N ALA A 318 1.58 14.93 17.24
CA ALA A 318 2.99 14.71 16.89
C ALA A 318 3.54 15.78 15.94
N LEU A 319 2.72 16.26 14.99
CA LEU A 319 3.08 17.31 14.05
C LEU A 319 2.98 18.73 14.65
N GLY A 320 2.34 18.88 15.81
CA GLY A 320 2.05 20.20 16.40
C GLY A 320 0.96 20.98 15.65
N GLY A 321 0.03 20.27 15.05
CA GLY A 321 -1.07 20.79 14.25
C GLY A 321 -1.26 20.01 12.96
N VAL A 322 -2.28 20.35 12.19
CA VAL A 322 -2.57 19.73 10.90
C VAL A 322 -3.19 20.76 9.94
N ASP A 323 -2.74 20.75 8.70
CA ASP A 323 -3.27 21.61 7.63
C ASP A 323 -4.18 20.84 6.69
N ILE A 324 -3.82 19.58 6.40
CA ILE A 324 -4.52 18.73 5.44
C ILE A 324 -4.66 17.31 6.02
N VAL A 325 -5.88 16.79 5.98
CA VAL A 325 -6.17 15.35 6.17
C VAL A 325 -6.67 14.82 4.84
N LEU A 326 -6.04 13.77 4.32
CA LEU A 326 -6.49 13.16 3.07
C LEU A 326 -6.81 11.69 3.23
N PHE A 327 -7.80 11.24 2.45
CA PHE A 327 -8.23 9.85 2.35
C PHE A 327 -7.89 9.29 0.97
N THR A 328 -7.35 8.08 0.99
CA THR A 328 -6.97 7.32 -0.20
C THR A 328 -7.13 5.82 0.07
N GLY A 329 -6.85 4.99 -0.93
CA GLY A 329 -7.11 3.56 -0.84
C GLY A 329 -8.57 3.21 -1.09
N GLY A 330 -8.87 1.94 -1.35
CA GLY A 330 -10.20 1.52 -1.80
C GLY A 330 -11.35 1.97 -0.91
N VAL A 331 -11.20 1.88 0.41
CA VAL A 331 -12.20 2.36 1.39
C VAL A 331 -12.16 3.88 1.49
N GLY A 332 -10.98 4.46 1.64
CA GLY A 332 -10.82 5.92 1.79
C GLY A 332 -11.34 6.70 0.59
N GLU A 333 -11.18 6.19 -0.62
CA GLU A 333 -11.62 6.81 -1.86
C GLU A 333 -13.12 6.67 -2.12
N ASN A 334 -13.73 5.53 -1.74
CA ASN A 334 -15.06 5.14 -2.21
C ASN A 334 -16.14 5.09 -1.13
N GLN A 335 -15.79 5.05 0.16
CA GLN A 335 -16.77 4.94 1.24
C GLN A 335 -16.93 6.26 2.00
N SER A 336 -17.93 7.04 1.61
CA SER A 336 -18.25 8.33 2.23
C SER A 336 -18.59 8.20 3.72
N LEU A 337 -19.26 7.13 4.13
CA LEU A 337 -19.58 6.88 5.54
C LEU A 337 -18.33 6.77 6.40
N CYS A 338 -17.30 6.07 5.93
CA CYS A 338 -16.02 5.95 6.64
C CYS A 338 -15.42 7.33 6.90
N ARG A 339 -15.33 8.18 5.88
CA ARG A 339 -14.78 9.53 6.00
C ARG A 339 -15.59 10.40 6.94
N GLU A 340 -16.92 10.34 6.85
CA GLU A 340 -17.84 11.07 7.73
C GLU A 340 -17.67 10.64 9.19
N GLU A 341 -17.76 9.35 9.49
CA GLU A 341 -17.69 8.82 10.85
C GLU A 341 -16.30 9.01 11.48
N VAL A 342 -15.24 8.92 10.69
CA VAL A 342 -13.86 9.18 11.15
C VAL A 342 -13.68 10.65 11.54
N CYS A 343 -14.22 11.59 10.76
CA CYS A 343 -14.06 13.03 11.01
C CYS A 343 -15.05 13.59 12.03
N LYS A 344 -16.13 12.90 12.29
CA LYS A 344 -17.13 13.28 13.29
C LYS A 344 -16.51 13.34 14.69
N GLY A 345 -16.64 14.49 15.37
CA GLY A 345 -16.04 14.72 16.67
C GLY A 345 -14.62 15.29 16.60
N LEU A 346 -14.09 15.58 15.41
CA LEU A 346 -12.79 16.24 15.21
C LEU A 346 -12.91 17.75 14.95
N GLU A 347 -14.08 18.32 15.13
CA GLU A 347 -14.36 19.76 14.95
C GLU A 347 -13.50 20.62 15.88
N PHE A 348 -13.15 20.12 17.06
CA PHE A 348 -12.23 20.80 17.98
C PHE A 348 -10.82 21.00 17.39
N MET A 349 -10.44 20.20 16.41
CA MET A 349 -9.17 20.31 15.68
C MET A 349 -9.28 21.21 14.44
N GLY A 350 -10.46 21.75 14.16
CA GLY A 350 -10.72 22.53 12.95
C GLY A 350 -11.08 21.69 11.73
N ILE A 351 -11.47 20.44 11.93
CA ILE A 351 -11.92 19.54 10.87
C ILE A 351 -13.44 19.56 10.77
N GLU A 352 -13.98 19.99 9.65
CA GLU A 352 -15.41 20.08 9.42
C GLU A 352 -15.74 19.56 8.00
N ILE A 353 -16.44 18.43 7.95
CA ILE A 353 -16.85 17.78 6.70
C ILE A 353 -18.12 18.42 6.14
N ASP A 354 -18.13 18.67 4.84
CA ASP A 354 -19.34 18.96 4.07
C ASP A 354 -19.98 17.64 3.64
N LYS A 355 -21.01 17.21 4.38
CA LYS A 355 -21.67 15.95 4.13
C LYS A 355 -22.24 15.84 2.72
N SER A 356 -22.82 16.91 2.18
CA SER A 356 -23.44 16.90 0.85
C SER A 356 -22.41 16.70 -0.27
N VAL A 357 -21.21 17.22 -0.10
CA VAL A 357 -20.08 17.00 -1.02
C VAL A 357 -19.52 15.59 -0.81
N ASN A 358 -19.24 15.22 0.43
CA ASN A 358 -18.65 13.92 0.77
C ASN A 358 -19.46 12.74 0.23
N ASP A 359 -20.78 12.79 0.35
CA ASP A 359 -21.67 11.70 -0.09
C ASP A 359 -21.61 11.43 -1.60
N LYS A 360 -21.14 12.37 -2.39
CA LYS A 360 -21.06 12.27 -3.86
C LYS A 360 -19.69 11.80 -4.37
N ILE A 361 -18.68 11.73 -3.49
CA ILE A 361 -17.31 11.44 -3.90
C ILE A 361 -17.00 9.95 -3.78
N HIS A 362 -16.71 9.34 -4.91
CA HIS A 362 -16.39 7.92 -5.06
C HIS A 362 -15.25 7.75 -6.07
N GLY A 363 -13.99 7.86 -5.59
CA GLY A 363 -12.80 7.70 -6.41
C GLY A 363 -12.36 8.93 -7.20
N ASP A 364 -12.91 10.10 -6.90
CA ASP A 364 -12.53 11.37 -7.53
C ASP A 364 -11.66 12.22 -6.60
N GLU A 365 -10.81 13.07 -7.18
CA GLU A 365 -10.12 14.12 -6.42
C GLU A 365 -11.11 15.20 -6.00
N ALA A 366 -11.25 15.46 -4.70
CA ALA A 366 -12.18 16.45 -4.21
C ALA A 366 -11.83 16.97 -2.81
N VAL A 367 -12.08 18.23 -2.56
CA VAL A 367 -12.16 18.80 -1.21
C VAL A 367 -13.53 18.47 -0.64
N ILE A 368 -13.57 17.76 0.47
CA ILE A 368 -14.81 17.34 1.15
C ILE A 368 -15.08 18.08 2.47
N SER A 369 -14.19 18.99 2.86
CA SER A 369 -14.38 19.89 3.99
C SER A 369 -15.18 21.12 3.60
N THR A 370 -15.88 21.74 4.58
CA THR A 370 -16.58 23.01 4.39
C THR A 370 -15.60 24.15 4.12
N PRO A 371 -16.05 25.26 3.50
CA PRO A 371 -15.20 26.46 3.36
C PRO A 371 -14.71 27.04 4.71
N ALA A 372 -15.47 26.84 5.78
CA ALA A 372 -15.13 27.30 7.11
C ALA A 372 -14.14 26.38 7.85
N SER A 373 -13.92 25.17 7.37
CA SER A 373 -12.99 24.23 7.96
C SER A 373 -11.56 24.78 7.92
N LYS A 374 -10.91 24.83 9.07
CA LYS A 374 -9.51 25.27 9.18
C LYS A 374 -8.55 24.25 8.56
N VAL A 375 -8.88 22.97 8.67
CA VAL A 375 -8.16 21.87 8.08
C VAL A 375 -8.86 21.47 6.78
N LYS A 376 -8.13 21.39 5.68
CA LYS A 376 -8.64 20.83 4.45
C LYS A 376 -8.76 19.33 4.56
N VAL A 377 -9.92 18.78 4.27
CA VAL A 377 -10.12 17.34 4.13
C VAL A 377 -10.35 17.01 2.67
N VAL A 378 -9.54 16.10 2.13
CA VAL A 378 -9.43 15.89 0.68
C VAL A 378 -9.44 14.40 0.38
N VAL A 379 -10.06 14.00 -0.71
CA VAL A 379 -9.93 12.67 -1.29
C VAL A 379 -8.97 12.75 -2.47
N ILE A 380 -7.93 11.92 -2.43
CA ILE A 380 -6.95 11.79 -3.51
C ILE A 380 -6.81 10.31 -3.85
N PRO A 381 -7.26 9.86 -5.03
CA PRO A 381 -7.01 8.49 -5.47
C PRO A 381 -5.50 8.21 -5.59
N THR A 382 -5.06 7.09 -5.04
CA THR A 382 -3.64 6.68 -5.16
C THR A 382 -3.37 6.04 -6.51
N ASP A 383 -2.14 6.21 -7.00
CA ASP A 383 -1.62 5.54 -8.19
C ASP A 383 -0.15 5.16 -7.97
N GLU A 384 0.04 4.07 -7.25
CA GLU A 384 1.38 3.58 -6.89
C GLU A 384 2.16 3.15 -8.13
N GLU A 385 1.51 2.53 -9.09
CA GLU A 385 2.17 2.06 -10.31
C GLU A 385 2.63 3.23 -11.19
N LEU A 386 1.88 4.31 -11.26
CA LEU A 386 2.32 5.52 -11.97
C LEU A 386 3.55 6.15 -11.30
N LEU A 387 3.59 6.13 -9.97
CA LEU A 387 4.77 6.61 -9.25
C LEU A 387 6.00 5.74 -9.51
N ILE A 388 5.83 4.41 -9.51
CA ILE A 388 6.90 3.47 -9.85
C ILE A 388 7.40 3.73 -11.27
N ALA A 389 6.50 3.91 -12.23
CA ALA A 389 6.87 4.21 -13.61
C ALA A 389 7.60 5.56 -13.73
N SER A 390 7.15 6.58 -13.00
CA SER A 390 7.76 7.90 -12.98
C SER A 390 9.17 7.89 -12.39
N ASP A 391 9.33 7.23 -11.24
CA ASP A 391 10.66 7.05 -10.61
C ASP A 391 11.61 6.30 -11.55
N THR A 392 11.12 5.24 -12.20
CA THR A 392 11.90 4.47 -13.17
C THR A 392 12.39 5.35 -14.30
N MET A 393 11.50 6.15 -14.87
CA MET A 393 11.87 7.09 -15.94
C MET A 393 12.89 8.14 -15.48
N ASP A 394 12.71 8.70 -14.29
CA ASP A 394 13.59 9.75 -13.76
C ASP A 394 15.00 9.23 -13.44
N ILE A 395 15.12 8.00 -12.96
CA ILE A 395 16.40 7.36 -12.71
C ILE A 395 17.16 7.12 -14.02
N LEU A 396 16.47 6.75 -15.09
CA LEU A 396 17.11 6.53 -16.40
C LEU A 396 17.61 7.80 -17.07
N LYS A 397 17.10 8.98 -16.68
CA LYS A 397 17.54 10.27 -17.22
C LYS A 397 18.77 10.84 -16.52
N LYS A 398 19.14 10.29 -15.36
CA LYS A 398 20.34 10.65 -14.59
C LYS A 398 21.57 9.93 -15.13
#